data_4b8f8a68fb448351f1bfc8741c4252a5
#
_entry.id   4b8f8a68fb448351f1bfc8741c4252a5
#
_cell.length_a   1.000
_cell.length_b   1.000
_cell.length_c   1.000
_cell.angle_alpha   90.00
_cell.angle_beta   90.00
_cell.angle_gamma   90.00
#
_symmetry.space_group_name_H-M   'P 1'
#
loop_
_entity.id
_entity.type
_entity.pdbx_description
1 polymer ?
#
loop_
_entity_poly.entity_id
_entity_poly.type
_entity_poly.pdbx_seq_one_letter_code
_entity_poly.pdbx_strand_id
1 'polypeptide(L)'
;VLFEHGAFDAADTAATAAALAAYAAGLPAYVLVKVLSPGFFAREDMVAPVKIAAAAMVLNVALAVALFLPFGHVGVAVATAAASWLNALLLGAVLYRRGHLSIDARLRARVPRMAVAALAMAGVVFGLAWLLESALAGGVALRIAALTGLVLVGLGVFGGLAVVTGVARPDE
;
A
#
# COMPACT_ATOMS: atom_id res chain seq x y z
N VAL A 1 7.94 -3.95 18.84
CA VAL A 1 9.09 -3.19 19.34
C VAL A 1 8.65 -1.94 20.11
N LEU A 2 7.77 -1.11 19.56
CA LEU A 2 7.34 0.13 20.23
C LEU A 2 6.18 -0.08 21.20
N PHE A 3 5.34 -1.08 20.95
CA PHE A 3 4.07 -1.29 21.65
C PHE A 3 4.02 -2.55 22.53
N GLU A 4 5.02 -3.43 22.45
CA GLU A 4 5.08 -4.68 23.21
C GLU A 4 5.51 -4.43 24.66
N HIS A 5 4.69 -3.66 25.41
CA HIS A 5 4.92 -3.29 26.80
C HIS A 5 3.59 -3.31 27.56
N GLY A 6 3.61 -3.82 28.78
CA GLY A 6 2.43 -3.89 29.65
C GLY A 6 1.44 -4.99 29.25
N ALA A 7 0.20 -4.64 28.92
CA ALA A 7 -0.87 -5.56 28.56
C ALA A 7 -0.84 -6.04 27.11
N PHE A 8 0.10 -5.55 26.27
CA PHE A 8 0.20 -5.88 24.85
C PHE A 8 1.09 -7.10 24.67
N ASP A 9 0.51 -8.23 24.29
CA ASP A 9 1.18 -9.52 24.19
C ASP A 9 1.65 -9.85 22.75
N ALA A 10 2.29 -11.02 22.59
CA ALA A 10 2.79 -11.48 21.29
C ALA A 10 1.65 -11.76 20.28
N ALA A 11 0.45 -12.13 20.74
CA ALA A 11 -0.71 -12.35 19.90
C ALA A 11 -1.24 -11.03 19.36
N ASP A 12 -1.27 -9.98 20.19
CA ASP A 12 -1.64 -8.63 19.77
C ASP A 12 -0.64 -8.06 18.76
N THR A 13 0.65 -8.34 18.97
CA THR A 13 1.70 -7.96 18.03
C THR A 13 1.49 -8.61 16.65
N ALA A 14 1.21 -9.92 16.62
CA ALA A 14 0.96 -10.66 15.38
C ALA A 14 -0.29 -10.16 14.66
N ALA A 15 -1.38 -9.91 15.40
CA ALA A 15 -2.62 -9.39 14.85
C ALA A 15 -2.46 -7.96 14.32
N THR A 16 -1.72 -7.10 15.03
CA THR A 16 -1.39 -5.74 14.56
C THR A 16 -0.54 -5.77 13.28
N ALA A 17 0.46 -6.67 13.22
CA ALA A 17 1.29 -6.85 12.03
C ALA A 17 0.45 -7.32 10.82
N ALA A 18 -0.49 -8.25 11.02
CA ALA A 18 -1.40 -8.72 9.98
C ALA A 18 -2.33 -7.60 9.49
N ALA A 19 -2.89 -6.80 10.41
CA ALA A 19 -3.71 -5.64 10.05
C ALA A 19 -2.90 -4.59 9.27
N LEU A 20 -1.66 -4.31 9.68
CA LEU A 20 -0.76 -3.39 8.99
C LEU A 20 -0.42 -3.88 7.58
N ALA A 21 -0.16 -5.17 7.41
CA ALA A 21 0.08 -5.78 6.10
C ALA A 21 -1.15 -5.65 5.19
N ALA A 22 -2.36 -5.87 5.72
CA ALA A 22 -3.60 -5.68 4.98
C ALA A 22 -3.80 -4.21 4.53
N TYR A 23 -3.56 -3.24 5.42
CA TYR A 23 -3.60 -1.82 5.06
C TYR A 23 -2.53 -1.46 4.03
N ALA A 24 -1.30 -1.99 4.17
CA ALA A 24 -0.23 -1.75 3.20
C ALA A 24 -0.61 -2.23 1.79
N ALA A 25 -1.31 -3.36 1.67
CA ALA A 25 -1.85 -3.84 0.40
C ALA A 25 -2.91 -2.91 -0.21
N GLY A 26 -3.61 -2.10 0.61
CA GLY A 26 -4.58 -1.09 0.17
C GLY A 26 -3.95 0.25 -0.25
N LEU A 27 -2.73 0.57 0.18
CA LEU A 27 -2.08 1.86 -0.11
C LEU A 27 -1.96 2.17 -1.62
N PRO A 28 -1.55 1.23 -2.49
CA PRO A 28 -1.49 1.51 -3.93
C PRO A 28 -2.85 1.90 -4.52
N ALA A 29 -3.93 1.24 -4.07
CA ALA A 29 -5.28 1.58 -4.51
C ALA A 29 -5.68 2.99 -4.06
N TYR A 30 -5.34 3.37 -2.83
CA TYR A 30 -5.60 4.71 -2.31
C TYR A 30 -4.86 5.79 -3.12
N VAL A 31 -3.61 5.54 -3.50
CA VAL A 31 -2.85 6.44 -4.38
C VAL A 31 -3.50 6.51 -5.76
N LEU A 32 -3.93 5.37 -6.33
CA LEU A 32 -4.62 5.34 -7.62
C LEU A 32 -5.92 6.16 -7.61
N VAL A 33 -6.71 6.09 -6.54
CA VAL A 33 -7.92 6.94 -6.39
C VAL A 33 -7.55 8.42 -6.49
N LYS A 34 -6.49 8.86 -5.80
CA LYS A 34 -6.03 10.25 -5.84
C LYS A 34 -5.53 10.69 -7.22
N VAL A 35 -4.93 9.78 -7.98
CA VAL A 35 -4.44 10.06 -9.34
C VAL A 35 -5.58 10.07 -10.36
N LEU A 36 -6.57 9.20 -10.20
CA LEU A 36 -7.68 9.07 -11.16
C LEU A 36 -8.78 10.12 -10.96
N SER A 37 -9.02 10.56 -9.72
CA SER A 37 -10.10 11.52 -9.40
C SER A 37 -9.98 12.86 -10.14
N PRO A 38 -8.79 13.48 -10.29
CA PRO A 38 -8.64 14.70 -11.08
C PRO A 38 -9.07 14.56 -12.54
N GLY A 39 -9.00 13.34 -13.10
CA GLY A 39 -9.47 13.07 -14.46
C GLY A 39 -10.98 13.30 -14.65
N PHE A 40 -11.78 13.17 -13.59
CA PHE A 40 -13.20 13.50 -13.57
C PHE A 40 -13.41 15.00 -13.33
N PHE A 41 -12.70 15.58 -12.37
CA PHE A 41 -12.85 16.99 -12.00
C PHE A 41 -12.48 17.92 -13.15
N ALA A 42 -11.45 17.60 -13.93
CA ALA A 42 -11.08 18.33 -15.13
C ALA A 42 -12.17 18.37 -16.22
N ARG A 43 -13.22 17.54 -16.07
CA ARG A 43 -14.36 17.43 -16.97
C ARG A 43 -15.68 17.83 -16.30
N GLU A 44 -15.60 18.48 -15.15
CA GLU A 44 -16.75 18.91 -14.34
C GLU A 44 -17.68 17.76 -13.92
N ASP A 45 -17.22 16.49 -14.03
CA ASP A 45 -18.00 15.33 -13.58
C ASP A 45 -17.67 15.01 -12.11
N MET A 46 -18.40 15.64 -11.22
CA MET A 46 -18.31 15.35 -9.78
C MET A 46 -19.22 14.19 -9.35
N VAL A 47 -20.18 13.81 -10.18
CA VAL A 47 -21.22 12.83 -9.81
C VAL A 47 -20.68 11.41 -9.87
N ALA A 48 -19.90 11.07 -10.90
CA ALA A 48 -19.38 9.72 -11.07
C ALA A 48 -18.42 9.30 -9.92
N PRO A 49 -17.40 10.09 -9.53
CA PRO A 49 -16.53 9.74 -8.39
C PRO A 49 -17.30 9.60 -7.07
N VAL A 50 -18.29 10.46 -6.82
CA VAL A 50 -19.10 10.41 -5.60
C VAL A 50 -19.91 9.12 -5.53
N LYS A 51 -20.57 8.71 -6.62
CA LYS A 51 -21.33 7.46 -6.68
C LYS A 51 -20.42 6.24 -6.48
N ILE A 52 -19.24 6.24 -7.08
CA ILE A 52 -18.27 5.15 -6.94
C ILE A 52 -17.75 5.09 -5.50
N ALA A 53 -17.41 6.23 -4.91
CA ALA A 53 -16.98 6.29 -3.52
C ALA A 53 -18.07 5.83 -2.55
N ALA A 54 -19.34 6.21 -2.78
CA ALA A 54 -20.46 5.74 -1.98
C ALA A 54 -20.63 4.21 -2.08
N ALA A 55 -20.53 3.64 -3.28
CA ALA A 55 -20.60 2.19 -3.47
C ALA A 55 -19.43 1.47 -2.76
N ALA A 56 -18.21 2.00 -2.86
CA ALA A 56 -17.06 1.47 -2.16
C ALA A 56 -17.20 1.57 -0.63
N MET A 57 -17.80 2.65 -0.12
CA MET A 57 -18.09 2.82 1.30
C MET A 57 -19.11 1.78 1.80
N VAL A 58 -20.19 1.56 1.07
CA VAL A 58 -21.19 0.54 1.41
C VAL A 58 -20.54 -0.86 1.44
N LEU A 59 -19.72 -1.17 0.43
CA LEU A 59 -18.98 -2.44 0.42
C LEU A 59 -18.02 -2.53 1.62
N ASN A 60 -17.30 -1.46 1.95
CA ASN A 60 -16.39 -1.45 3.10
C ASN A 60 -17.13 -1.78 4.38
N VAL A 61 -18.26 -1.14 4.64
CA VAL A 61 -19.07 -1.40 5.85
C VAL A 61 -19.57 -2.83 5.87
N ALA A 62 -20.12 -3.32 4.75
CA ALA A 62 -20.61 -4.70 4.65
C ALA A 62 -19.51 -5.74 4.90
N LEU A 63 -18.35 -5.55 4.25
CA LEU A 63 -17.19 -6.44 4.44
C LEU A 63 -16.61 -6.32 5.86
N ALA A 64 -16.53 -5.12 6.42
CA ALA A 64 -16.01 -4.91 7.77
C ALA A 64 -16.87 -5.66 8.79
N VAL A 65 -18.18 -5.56 8.69
CA VAL A 65 -19.11 -6.29 9.57
C VAL A 65 -18.97 -7.81 9.37
N ALA A 66 -18.93 -8.29 8.13
CA ALA A 66 -18.83 -9.71 7.83
C ALA A 66 -17.50 -10.32 8.27
N LEU A 67 -16.38 -9.59 8.09
CA LEU A 67 -15.05 -10.09 8.43
C LEU A 67 -14.64 -9.82 9.89
N PHE A 68 -15.35 -8.94 10.59
CA PHE A 68 -15.05 -8.66 11.99
C PHE A 68 -15.31 -9.90 12.88
N LEU A 69 -16.38 -10.66 12.62
CA LEU A 69 -16.71 -11.85 13.40
C LEU A 69 -15.60 -12.91 13.37
N PRO A 70 -15.05 -13.34 12.19
CA PRO A 70 -14.00 -14.36 12.12
C PRO A 70 -12.58 -13.83 12.34
N PHE A 71 -12.28 -12.56 12.02
CA PHE A 71 -10.91 -12.03 11.96
C PHE A 71 -10.67 -10.80 12.86
N GLY A 72 -11.69 -10.34 13.58
CA GLY A 72 -11.60 -9.15 14.42
C GLY A 72 -11.16 -7.91 13.65
N HIS A 73 -10.23 -7.15 14.23
CA HIS A 73 -9.72 -5.91 13.62
C HIS A 73 -8.91 -6.13 12.32
N VAL A 74 -8.31 -7.31 12.12
CA VAL A 74 -7.64 -7.67 10.85
C VAL A 74 -8.66 -7.72 9.72
N GLY A 75 -9.88 -8.25 9.99
CA GLY A 75 -10.97 -8.27 9.03
C GLY A 75 -11.39 -6.88 8.56
N VAL A 76 -11.41 -5.89 9.46
CA VAL A 76 -11.69 -4.49 9.11
C VAL A 76 -10.60 -3.91 8.20
N ALA A 77 -9.34 -4.22 8.46
CA ALA A 77 -8.22 -3.79 7.63
C ALA A 77 -8.31 -4.35 6.20
N VAL A 78 -8.64 -5.65 6.08
CA VAL A 78 -8.86 -6.32 4.79
C VAL A 78 -10.05 -5.71 4.05
N ALA A 79 -11.16 -5.45 4.75
CA ALA A 79 -12.34 -4.80 4.17
C ALA A 79 -12.00 -3.42 3.57
N THR A 80 -11.23 -2.62 4.31
CA THR A 80 -10.79 -1.30 3.87
C THR A 80 -9.89 -1.36 2.65
N ALA A 81 -8.93 -2.31 2.62
CA ALA A 81 -8.08 -2.52 1.47
C ALA A 81 -8.88 -2.96 0.22
N ALA A 82 -9.81 -3.91 0.39
CA ALA A 82 -10.67 -4.40 -0.70
C ALA A 82 -11.57 -3.30 -1.26
N ALA A 83 -12.19 -2.49 -0.39
CA ALA A 83 -13.03 -1.37 -0.81
C ALA A 83 -12.21 -0.28 -1.54
N SER A 84 -10.97 -0.02 -1.10
CA SER A 84 -10.07 0.91 -1.79
C SER A 84 -9.72 0.42 -3.19
N TRP A 85 -9.44 -0.87 -3.37
CA TRP A 85 -9.21 -1.46 -4.68
C TRP A 85 -10.46 -1.41 -5.58
N LEU A 86 -11.64 -1.72 -5.03
CA LEU A 86 -12.89 -1.57 -5.80
C LEU A 86 -13.06 -0.12 -6.29
N ASN A 87 -12.87 0.85 -5.40
CA ASN A 87 -12.97 2.27 -5.74
C ASN A 87 -12.01 2.65 -6.88
N ALA A 88 -10.72 2.28 -6.75
CA ALA A 88 -9.71 2.55 -7.76
C ALA A 88 -10.03 1.89 -9.11
N LEU A 89 -10.44 0.62 -9.08
CA LEU A 89 -10.78 -0.14 -10.29
C LEU A 89 -12.01 0.43 -10.99
N LEU A 90 -13.06 0.82 -10.25
CA LEU A 90 -14.26 1.42 -10.82
C LEU A 90 -13.95 2.79 -11.44
N LEU A 91 -13.18 3.65 -10.75
CA LEU A 91 -12.73 4.92 -11.32
C LEU A 91 -11.94 4.71 -12.61
N GLY A 92 -10.97 3.81 -12.60
CA GLY A 92 -10.17 3.47 -13.77
C GLY A 92 -11.01 2.91 -14.93
N ALA A 93 -11.94 2.01 -14.62
CA ALA A 93 -12.83 1.40 -15.62
C ALA A 93 -13.75 2.44 -16.27
N VAL A 94 -14.32 3.36 -15.49
CA VAL A 94 -15.18 4.42 -16.03
C VAL A 94 -14.39 5.38 -16.91
N LEU A 95 -13.19 5.82 -16.47
CA LEU A 95 -12.30 6.66 -17.28
C LEU A 95 -11.89 5.96 -18.58
N TYR A 96 -11.54 4.67 -18.50
CA TYR A 96 -11.17 3.88 -19.68
C TYR A 96 -12.33 3.75 -20.66
N ARG A 97 -13.53 3.38 -20.18
CA ARG A 97 -14.73 3.24 -21.01
C ARG A 97 -15.15 4.53 -21.71
N ARG A 98 -14.89 5.67 -21.09
CA ARG A 98 -15.16 7.00 -21.65
C ARG A 98 -14.06 7.49 -22.60
N GLY A 99 -12.99 6.71 -22.81
CA GLY A 99 -11.85 7.10 -23.65
C GLY A 99 -10.98 8.21 -23.03
N HIS A 100 -11.11 8.43 -21.73
CA HIS A 100 -10.43 9.50 -21.02
C HIS A 100 -9.13 9.04 -20.33
N LEU A 101 -8.86 7.75 -20.32
CA LEU A 101 -7.62 7.16 -19.81
C LEU A 101 -6.72 6.82 -21.01
N SER A 102 -5.85 7.72 -21.40
CA SER A 102 -4.77 7.41 -22.34
C SER A 102 -3.58 6.85 -21.56
N ILE A 103 -3.32 5.57 -21.74
CA ILE A 103 -2.09 4.95 -21.19
C ILE A 103 -0.96 5.32 -22.16
N ASP A 104 -0.23 6.37 -21.80
CA ASP A 104 0.92 6.84 -22.56
C ASP A 104 2.04 5.78 -22.60
N ALA A 105 2.83 5.77 -23.67
CA ALA A 105 3.96 4.86 -23.82
C ALA A 105 4.97 4.98 -22.65
N ARG A 106 5.12 6.18 -22.10
CA ARG A 106 5.92 6.43 -20.89
C ARG A 106 5.38 5.69 -19.66
N LEU A 107 4.06 5.71 -19.44
CA LEU A 107 3.42 5.03 -18.32
C LEU A 107 3.57 3.51 -18.46
N ARG A 108 3.34 2.95 -19.66
CA ARG A 108 3.52 1.52 -19.94
C ARG A 108 4.95 1.04 -19.67
N ALA A 109 5.95 1.90 -19.90
CA ALA A 109 7.36 1.57 -19.64
C ALA A 109 7.78 1.81 -18.19
N ARG A 110 7.23 2.82 -17.51
CA ARG A 110 7.61 3.17 -16.12
C ARG A 110 6.96 2.26 -15.08
N VAL A 111 5.68 1.91 -15.26
CA VAL A 111 4.95 1.07 -14.28
C VAL A 111 5.62 -0.28 -14.00
N PRO A 112 5.99 -1.10 -15.00
CA PRO A 112 6.66 -2.37 -14.72
C PRO A 112 8.03 -2.18 -14.06
N ARG A 113 8.76 -1.13 -14.40
CA ARG A 113 10.06 -0.81 -13.76
C ARG A 113 9.88 -0.44 -12.28
N MET A 114 8.85 0.35 -11.95
CA MET A 114 8.50 0.66 -10.57
C MET A 114 8.09 -0.59 -9.80
N ALA A 115 7.28 -1.46 -10.43
CA ALA A 115 6.88 -2.73 -9.81
C ALA A 115 8.09 -3.63 -9.53
N VAL A 116 9.03 -3.76 -10.48
CA VAL A 116 10.28 -4.52 -10.28
C VAL A 116 11.12 -3.90 -9.16
N ALA A 117 11.25 -2.57 -9.12
CA ALA A 117 12.00 -1.90 -8.05
C ALA A 117 11.36 -2.13 -6.67
N ALA A 118 10.02 -2.07 -6.58
CA ALA A 118 9.29 -2.33 -5.35
C ALA A 118 9.42 -3.81 -4.89
N LEU A 119 9.33 -4.75 -5.83
CA LEU A 119 9.52 -6.18 -5.53
C LEU A 119 10.97 -6.49 -5.11
N ALA A 120 11.95 -5.89 -5.78
CA ALA A 120 13.36 -6.03 -5.40
C ALA A 120 13.60 -5.45 -4.00
N MET A 121 13.06 -4.26 -3.69
CA MET A 121 13.12 -3.68 -2.35
C MET A 121 12.47 -4.61 -1.32
N ALA A 122 11.28 -5.13 -1.61
CA ALA A 122 10.58 -6.05 -0.70
C ALA A 122 11.39 -7.32 -0.45
N GLY A 123 12.00 -7.91 -1.49
CA GLY A 123 12.87 -9.09 -1.38
C GLY A 123 14.12 -8.82 -0.54
N VAL A 124 14.78 -7.68 -0.75
CA VAL A 124 15.96 -7.29 0.04
C VAL A 124 15.61 -7.05 1.51
N VAL A 125 14.53 -6.30 1.77
CA VAL A 125 14.07 -6.02 3.13
C VAL A 125 13.65 -7.30 3.85
N PHE A 126 12.93 -8.20 3.16
CA PHE A 126 12.52 -9.49 3.71
C PHE A 126 13.72 -10.39 4.03
N GLY A 127 14.69 -10.51 3.09
CA GLY A 127 15.90 -11.27 3.31
C GLY A 127 16.76 -10.71 4.45
N LEU A 128 16.87 -9.38 4.52
CA LEU A 128 17.60 -8.71 5.59
C LEU A 128 16.90 -8.87 6.95
N ALA A 129 15.57 -8.80 6.98
CA ALA A 129 14.79 -9.03 8.19
C ALA A 129 14.99 -10.46 8.72
N TRP A 130 15.06 -11.45 7.84
CA TRP A 130 15.35 -12.83 8.20
C TRP A 130 16.78 -12.99 8.76
N LEU A 131 17.79 -12.36 8.14
CA LEU A 131 19.17 -12.37 8.62
C LEU A 131 19.34 -11.65 9.97
N LEU A 132 18.52 -10.62 10.23
CA LEU A 132 18.56 -9.82 11.46
C LEU A 132 17.56 -10.32 12.51
N GLU A 133 16.97 -11.51 12.36
CA GLU A 133 15.98 -12.05 13.30
C GLU A 133 16.50 -12.07 14.74
N SER A 134 17.75 -12.48 14.95
CA SER A 134 18.41 -12.48 16.27
C SER A 134 18.57 -11.07 16.85
N ALA A 135 18.85 -10.07 16.00
CA ALA A 135 18.94 -8.67 16.41
C ALA A 135 17.55 -8.06 16.71
N LEU A 136 16.54 -8.45 15.94
CA LEU A 136 15.15 -8.06 16.16
C LEU A 136 14.54 -8.72 17.40
N ALA A 137 15.05 -9.88 17.83
CA ALA A 137 14.70 -10.53 19.09
C ALA A 137 15.51 -10.00 20.29
N GLY A 138 16.52 -9.19 20.08
CA GLY A 138 17.43 -8.65 21.09
C GLY A 138 16.85 -7.51 21.93
N GLY A 139 17.73 -6.78 22.64
CA GLY A 139 17.35 -5.63 23.46
C GLY A 139 16.80 -4.45 22.64
N VAL A 140 16.07 -3.55 23.31
CA VAL A 140 15.35 -2.43 22.67
C VAL A 140 16.24 -1.60 21.75
N ALA A 141 17.46 -1.27 22.17
CA ALA A 141 18.41 -0.48 21.37
C ALA A 141 18.80 -1.21 20.07
N LEU A 142 19.02 -2.53 20.13
CA LEU A 142 19.39 -3.33 18.97
C LEU A 142 18.21 -3.49 17.99
N ARG A 143 17.00 -3.63 18.51
CA ARG A 143 15.76 -3.65 17.71
C ARG A 143 15.56 -2.33 16.96
N ILE A 144 15.74 -1.19 17.62
CA ILE A 144 15.61 0.13 16.98
C ILE A 144 16.68 0.29 15.90
N ALA A 145 17.93 -0.08 16.17
CA ALA A 145 19.01 0.01 15.19
C ALA A 145 18.73 -0.89 13.97
N ALA A 146 18.30 -2.13 14.18
CA ALA A 146 17.95 -3.06 13.11
C ALA A 146 16.79 -2.55 12.25
N LEU A 147 15.71 -2.05 12.86
CA LEU A 147 14.57 -1.46 12.14
C LEU A 147 14.97 -0.22 11.34
N THR A 148 15.76 0.68 11.95
CA THR A 148 16.26 1.88 11.25
C THR A 148 17.12 1.47 10.05
N GLY A 149 18.00 0.49 10.23
CA GLY A 149 18.83 -0.07 9.15
C GLY A 149 17.97 -0.66 8.01
N LEU A 150 16.93 -1.45 8.34
CA LEU A 150 16.00 -2.01 7.35
C LEU A 150 15.29 -0.92 6.54
N VAL A 151 14.81 0.14 7.20
CA VAL A 151 14.15 1.26 6.53
C VAL A 151 15.11 2.01 5.62
N LEU A 152 16.32 2.32 6.09
CA LEU A 152 17.32 3.04 5.29
C LEU A 152 17.79 2.22 4.08
N VAL A 153 17.99 0.91 4.25
CA VAL A 153 18.35 0.01 3.14
C VAL A 153 17.19 -0.08 2.14
N GLY A 154 15.94 -0.23 2.62
CA GLY A 154 14.77 -0.25 1.75
C GLY A 154 14.66 1.03 0.91
N LEU A 155 14.79 2.19 1.53
CA LEU A 155 14.79 3.48 0.84
C LEU A 155 15.95 3.60 -0.16
N GLY A 156 17.16 3.17 0.22
CA GLY A 156 18.34 3.19 -0.64
C GLY A 156 18.19 2.30 -1.87
N VAL A 157 17.66 1.08 -1.68
CA VAL A 157 17.41 0.13 -2.79
C VAL A 157 16.34 0.67 -3.74
N PHE A 158 15.20 1.13 -3.21
CA PHE A 158 14.14 1.69 -4.05
C PHE A 158 14.60 2.96 -4.78
N GLY A 159 15.21 3.90 -4.06
CA GLY A 159 15.71 5.14 -4.64
C GLY A 159 16.80 4.89 -5.70
N GLY A 160 17.76 4.02 -5.40
CA GLY A 160 18.82 3.64 -6.33
C GLY A 160 18.25 2.99 -7.61
N LEU A 161 17.34 2.03 -7.46
CA LEU A 161 16.68 1.40 -8.61
C LEU A 161 15.80 2.39 -9.39
N ALA A 162 15.11 3.31 -8.74
CA ALA A 162 14.31 4.34 -9.39
C ALA A 162 15.17 5.28 -10.26
N VAL A 163 16.35 5.63 -9.80
CA VAL A 163 17.33 6.44 -10.57
C VAL A 163 17.91 5.62 -11.71
N VAL A 164 18.42 4.41 -11.45
CA VAL A 164 19.06 3.54 -12.47
C VAL A 164 18.07 3.16 -13.58
N THR A 165 16.81 2.90 -13.25
CA THR A 165 15.78 2.56 -14.24
C THR A 165 15.21 3.78 -14.96
N GLY A 166 15.66 5.00 -14.63
CA GLY A 166 15.21 6.25 -15.24
C GLY A 166 13.75 6.60 -14.91
N VAL A 167 13.22 6.05 -13.82
CA VAL A 167 11.88 6.39 -13.31
C VAL A 167 11.92 7.77 -12.63
N ALA A 168 12.96 8.01 -11.82
CA ALA A 168 13.25 9.31 -11.24
C ALA A 168 14.44 9.89 -12.01
N ARG A 169 14.20 10.97 -12.77
CA ARG A 169 15.27 11.79 -13.35
C ARG A 169 15.48 12.99 -12.44
N PRO A 170 16.68 13.17 -11.88
CA PRO A 170 16.96 14.33 -11.02
C PRO A 170 16.94 15.68 -11.76
N ASP A 171 16.80 15.67 -13.10
CA ASP A 171 16.91 16.86 -13.98
C ASP A 171 15.52 17.37 -14.44
N GLU A 172 14.41 16.78 -14.01
CA GLU A 172 13.03 17.23 -14.23
C GLU A 172 12.39 17.66 -12.91
#